data_449ab4ea6f68d24bb7bb1fa0e6d52d59
#
_entry.id   449ab4ea6f68d24bb7bb1fa0e6d52d59
#
_cell.length_a   1.000
_cell.length_b   1.000
_cell.length_c   1.000
_cell.angle_alpha   90.00
_cell.angle_beta   90.00
_cell.angle_gamma   90.00
#
_symmetry.space_group_name_H-M   'P 1'
#
loop_
_entity.id
_entity.type
_entity.pdbx_description
1 polymer ?
#
loop_
_entity_poly.entity_id
_entity_poly.type
_entity_poly.pdbx_seq_one_letter_code
_entity_poly.pdbx_strand_id
1 'polypeptide(L)'
;MAIDYIITSALNLSQDQVQSLSTSRNQDTLNIYLLLINKHPICPYCGADTSSKGLLTYTFKTQDIAGLKTIVNWKRRRYKCRDCHRTFSEDNIFTPDGMHSTFSMVDQIMKDLGDISINLKTIALRAHVSIPTVELYADSYLRIPRQFLPEYLGIDELYSDMALKNSSYLCVMVDNKARVLNEVIQSRSKKELSTYFENIPLSERQRVKIVTMDMWQPYKDVVKKYLPNAIVAVDPFHVIEHLTSGFSRLRIDIMNRYEKGSRAYYLLKTWHKLLETDYNLDNEPKYNSFFRQKLNYRNLYDQLLEIDPVLTLAYHLKELFRNFNRTAIYPSCINEITSILDAFISADIPAYEDFLTSITNWKEEYLNSFRRPYDDRKQSNALSEFMNSRLRVLINISNGLSNFPRFRTRALYALNRKLYYTITDHLQSNKRIGKKRGSYKK
;
A
#
# COMPACT_ATOMS: atom_id res chain seq x y z
N MET A 1 -13.56 45.32 9.06
CA MET A 1 -12.75 44.91 10.25
C MET A 1 -12.79 43.40 10.49
N ALA A 2 -13.92 42.74 10.75
CA ALA A 2 -13.92 41.29 11.02
C ALA A 2 -13.56 40.40 9.80
N ILE A 3 -14.05 40.76 8.62
CA ILE A 3 -13.77 40.02 7.38
C ILE A 3 -12.30 40.12 6.97
N ASP A 4 -11.72 41.31 7.12
CA ASP A 4 -10.31 41.56 6.80
C ASP A 4 -9.39 40.74 7.69
N TYR A 5 -9.74 40.59 8.98
CA TYR A 5 -8.99 39.78 9.91
C TYR A 5 -9.01 38.29 9.52
N ILE A 6 -10.17 37.75 9.12
CA ILE A 6 -10.29 36.35 8.66
C ILE A 6 -9.42 36.12 7.43
N ILE A 7 -9.46 37.02 6.46
CA ILE A 7 -8.70 36.90 5.21
C ILE A 7 -7.20 37.01 5.47
N THR A 8 -6.76 38.00 6.25
CA THR A 8 -5.35 38.17 6.58
C THR A 8 -4.81 36.97 7.33
N SER A 9 -5.57 36.44 8.31
CA SER A 9 -5.22 35.23 9.04
C SER A 9 -5.13 34.02 8.12
N ALA A 10 -6.10 33.83 7.18
CA ALA A 10 -6.08 32.72 6.20
C ALA A 10 -4.89 32.82 5.23
N LEU A 11 -4.36 34.00 4.99
CA LEU A 11 -3.18 34.23 4.16
C LEU A 11 -1.87 34.31 4.97
N ASN A 12 -1.93 34.07 6.27
CA ASN A 12 -0.80 34.15 7.19
C ASN A 12 -0.14 35.58 7.22
N LEU A 13 -0.97 36.60 7.13
CA LEU A 13 -0.58 38.03 7.18
C LEU A 13 -1.02 38.65 8.48
N SER A 14 -0.22 39.59 8.99
CA SER A 14 -0.63 40.55 10.01
C SER A 14 -1.28 41.80 9.36
N GLN A 15 -2.16 42.46 10.07
CA GLN A 15 -2.87 43.66 9.52
C GLN A 15 -1.92 44.78 9.14
N ASP A 16 -0.82 44.97 9.85
CA ASP A 16 0.22 45.96 9.59
C ASP A 16 1.03 45.69 8.30
N GLN A 17 0.90 44.52 7.71
CA GLN A 17 1.52 44.20 6.41
C GLN A 17 0.65 44.59 5.21
N VAL A 18 -0.63 44.93 5.45
CA VAL A 18 -1.61 45.16 4.39
C VAL A 18 -1.87 46.63 4.18
N GLN A 19 -1.61 47.14 2.98
CA GLN A 19 -1.93 48.53 2.59
C GLN A 19 -3.39 48.66 2.15
N SER A 20 -3.89 47.72 1.37
CA SER A 20 -5.30 47.65 0.97
C SER A 20 -5.75 46.24 0.73
N LEU A 21 -6.96 45.93 1.15
CA LEU A 21 -7.66 44.67 0.95
C LEU A 21 -9.09 44.99 0.51
N SER A 22 -9.54 44.37 -0.55
CA SER A 22 -10.94 44.40 -0.96
C SER A 22 -11.37 43.04 -1.49
N THR A 23 -12.65 42.76 -1.43
CA THR A 23 -13.22 41.47 -1.88
C THR A 23 -14.34 41.71 -2.87
N SER A 24 -14.50 40.80 -3.81
CA SER A 24 -15.70 40.67 -4.62
C SER A 24 -16.15 39.24 -4.69
N ARG A 25 -17.45 39.02 -4.59
CA ARG A 25 -18.05 37.67 -4.74
C ARG A 25 -18.73 37.59 -6.09
N ASN A 26 -18.45 36.51 -6.82
CA ASN A 26 -19.11 36.17 -8.06
C ASN A 26 -19.56 34.72 -7.99
N GLN A 27 -20.90 34.49 -7.82
CA GLN A 27 -21.48 33.14 -7.60
C GLN A 27 -20.72 32.35 -6.52
N ASP A 28 -19.95 31.33 -6.92
CA ASP A 28 -19.24 30.43 -6.06
C ASP A 28 -17.75 30.80 -5.85
N THR A 29 -17.35 31.98 -6.29
CA THR A 29 -15.95 32.42 -6.22
C THR A 29 -15.82 33.69 -5.41
N LEU A 30 -14.92 33.67 -4.43
CA LEU A 30 -14.46 34.83 -3.69
C LEU A 30 -13.15 35.35 -4.31
N ASN A 31 -13.15 36.57 -4.83
CA ASN A 31 -11.94 37.22 -5.30
C ASN A 31 -11.45 38.19 -4.23
N ILE A 32 -10.18 38.05 -3.85
CA ILE A 32 -9.48 38.93 -2.91
C ILE A 32 -8.49 39.77 -3.70
N TYR A 33 -8.57 41.08 -3.54
CA TYR A 33 -7.60 42.02 -4.14
C TYR A 33 -6.73 42.53 -3.01
N LEU A 34 -5.43 42.27 -3.09
CA LEU A 34 -4.47 42.55 -2.03
C LEU A 34 -3.33 43.44 -2.52
N LEU A 35 -2.97 44.42 -1.72
CA LEU A 35 -1.76 45.21 -1.85
C LEU A 35 -1.06 45.26 -0.49
N LEU A 36 0.19 44.83 -0.43
CA LEU A 36 1.00 44.88 0.78
C LEU A 36 1.62 46.29 0.99
N ILE A 37 2.02 46.61 2.22
CA ILE A 37 2.75 47.84 2.52
C ILE A 37 4.10 47.83 1.79
N ASN A 38 4.49 48.99 1.27
CA ASN A 38 5.77 49.13 0.59
C ASN A 38 6.93 49.18 1.59
N LYS A 39 7.83 48.19 1.51
CA LYS A 39 9.01 48.05 2.39
C LYS A 39 10.25 48.81 1.86
N HIS A 40 10.15 49.46 0.69
CA HIS A 40 11.29 50.15 0.04
C HIS A 40 12.60 49.29 0.05
N PRO A 41 12.62 48.11 -0.59
CA PRO A 41 13.74 47.19 -0.50
C PRO A 41 14.97 47.78 -1.20
N ILE A 42 16.17 47.48 -0.66
CA ILE A 42 17.44 47.72 -1.35
C ILE A 42 17.63 46.71 -2.49
N CYS A 43 18.46 47.03 -3.45
CA CYS A 43 18.73 46.15 -4.59
C CYS A 43 19.42 44.87 -4.15
N PRO A 44 18.85 43.67 -4.43
CA PRO A 44 19.44 42.37 -4.05
C PRO A 44 20.72 42.05 -4.84
N TYR A 45 21.08 42.84 -5.86
CA TYR A 45 22.26 42.61 -6.72
C TYR A 45 23.46 43.50 -6.36
N CYS A 46 23.24 44.69 -5.88
CA CYS A 46 24.32 45.65 -5.61
C CYS A 46 24.14 46.46 -4.30
N GLY A 47 23.06 46.24 -3.56
CA GLY A 47 22.82 46.92 -2.29
C GLY A 47 22.35 48.39 -2.39
N ALA A 48 22.22 48.96 -3.59
CA ALA A 48 21.83 50.35 -3.79
C ALA A 48 20.33 50.59 -3.65
N ASP A 49 19.93 51.86 -3.55
CA ASP A 49 18.52 52.29 -3.47
C ASP A 49 17.72 51.93 -4.72
N THR A 50 16.44 51.76 -4.49
CA THR A 50 15.50 51.36 -5.55
C THR A 50 14.40 52.40 -5.75
N SER A 51 13.83 52.41 -6.94
CA SER A 51 12.62 53.15 -7.28
C SER A 51 11.50 52.21 -7.72
N SER A 52 10.26 52.58 -7.45
CA SER A 52 9.09 51.82 -7.92
C SER A 52 9.03 51.83 -9.47
N LYS A 53 8.79 50.65 -10.05
CA LYS A 53 8.58 50.47 -11.52
C LYS A 53 7.12 50.11 -11.84
N GLY A 54 6.22 50.21 -10.88
CA GLY A 54 4.80 49.86 -11.02
C GLY A 54 4.37 48.56 -10.35
N LEU A 55 3.17 48.16 -10.64
CA LEU A 55 2.49 46.99 -10.05
C LEU A 55 2.21 45.95 -11.13
N LEU A 56 2.35 44.68 -10.77
CA LEU A 56 1.90 43.52 -11.55
C LEU A 56 0.89 42.74 -10.75
N THR A 57 -0.20 42.33 -11.38
CA THR A 57 -1.14 41.40 -10.71
C THR A 57 -0.58 39.99 -10.76
N TYR A 58 -0.37 39.37 -9.60
CA TYR A 58 -0.05 37.98 -9.44
C TYR A 58 -1.25 37.25 -8.85
N THR A 59 -1.81 36.31 -9.62
CA THR A 59 -3.04 35.60 -9.23
C THR A 59 -2.68 34.17 -8.77
N PHE A 60 -3.21 33.79 -7.62
CA PHE A 60 -3.04 32.47 -7.05
C PHE A 60 -4.29 32.01 -6.31
N LYS A 61 -4.37 30.71 -6.05
CA LYS A 61 -5.47 30.08 -5.33
C LYS A 61 -5.07 29.80 -3.88
N THR A 62 -6.05 29.87 -2.99
CA THR A 62 -5.91 29.46 -1.60
C THR A 62 -7.05 28.51 -1.22
N GLN A 63 -7.02 27.96 -0.02
CA GLN A 63 -8.11 27.16 0.52
C GLN A 63 -9.42 27.94 0.49
N ASP A 64 -10.52 27.22 0.36
CA ASP A 64 -11.86 27.83 0.35
C ASP A 64 -12.12 28.61 1.64
N ILE A 65 -12.61 29.83 1.50
CA ILE A 65 -13.05 30.66 2.62
C ILE A 65 -14.59 30.68 2.60
N ALA A 66 -15.20 30.29 3.72
CA ALA A 66 -16.64 30.18 3.86
C ALA A 66 -17.31 29.28 2.77
N GLY A 67 -16.63 28.21 2.34
CA GLY A 67 -17.14 27.29 1.32
C GLY A 67 -17.09 27.85 -0.11
N LEU A 68 -16.44 29.00 -0.33
CA LEU A 68 -16.29 29.62 -1.65
C LEU A 68 -14.87 29.38 -2.18
N LYS A 69 -14.78 28.98 -3.44
CA LYS A 69 -13.51 28.95 -4.18
C LYS A 69 -12.84 30.31 -4.06
N THR A 70 -11.62 30.35 -3.52
CA THR A 70 -10.95 31.63 -3.22
C THR A 70 -9.75 31.87 -4.13
N ILE A 71 -9.76 33.00 -4.79
CA ILE A 71 -8.71 33.48 -5.70
C ILE A 71 -8.15 34.79 -5.15
N VAL A 72 -6.84 34.86 -5.02
CA VAL A 72 -6.14 36.08 -4.57
C VAL A 72 -5.47 36.76 -5.76
N ASN A 73 -5.78 38.00 -5.95
CA ASN A 73 -5.20 38.91 -6.94
C ASN A 73 -4.29 39.90 -6.21
N TRP A 74 -3.03 39.49 -6.04
CA TRP A 74 -2.04 40.30 -5.36
C TRP A 74 -1.38 41.28 -6.32
N LYS A 75 -1.48 42.60 -6.02
CA LYS A 75 -0.78 43.66 -6.72
C LYS A 75 0.67 43.71 -6.23
N ARG A 76 1.53 42.92 -6.85
CA ARG A 76 2.95 42.77 -6.53
C ARG A 76 3.76 43.92 -7.10
N ARG A 77 4.58 44.57 -6.26
CA ARG A 77 5.42 45.68 -6.70
C ARG A 77 6.61 45.22 -7.51
N ARG A 78 6.98 46.05 -8.49
CA ARG A 78 8.24 45.94 -9.19
C ARG A 78 9.12 47.11 -8.83
N TYR A 79 10.40 46.84 -8.74
CA TYR A 79 11.43 47.84 -8.42
C TYR A 79 12.49 47.86 -9.50
N LYS A 80 13.13 49.06 -9.67
CA LYS A 80 14.32 49.23 -10.49
C LYS A 80 15.42 49.82 -9.61
N CYS A 81 16.61 49.23 -9.66
CA CYS A 81 17.77 49.78 -9.00
C CYS A 81 18.19 51.07 -9.66
N ARG A 82 18.60 52.06 -8.83
CA ARG A 82 19.08 53.36 -9.32
C ARG A 82 20.47 53.26 -9.93
N ASP A 83 21.33 52.36 -9.43
CA ASP A 83 22.72 52.21 -9.86
C ASP A 83 22.87 51.12 -10.96
N CYS A 84 22.60 49.86 -10.66
CA CYS A 84 22.81 48.78 -11.62
C CYS A 84 21.65 48.60 -12.64
N HIS A 85 20.60 49.42 -12.52
CA HIS A 85 19.42 49.45 -13.38
C HIS A 85 18.66 48.12 -13.54
N ARG A 86 19.03 47.09 -12.80
CA ARG A 86 18.33 45.81 -12.79
C ARG A 86 16.95 45.95 -12.16
N THR A 87 16.01 45.12 -12.63
CA THR A 87 14.65 45.12 -12.10
C THR A 87 14.36 43.82 -11.39
N PHE A 88 13.64 43.90 -10.28
CA PHE A 88 13.17 42.77 -9.51
C PHE A 88 11.76 43.06 -8.97
N SER A 89 11.11 42.02 -8.44
CA SER A 89 9.77 42.17 -7.84
C SER A 89 9.85 41.86 -6.36
N GLU A 90 8.85 42.35 -5.63
CA GLU A 90 8.57 41.98 -4.24
C GLU A 90 8.68 40.42 -4.06
N ASP A 91 9.21 39.98 -2.92
CA ASP A 91 9.34 38.55 -2.65
C ASP A 91 7.96 37.88 -2.55
N ASN A 92 7.86 36.68 -3.08
CA ASN A 92 6.63 35.91 -3.03
C ASN A 92 6.58 35.12 -1.72
N ILE A 93 5.71 35.55 -0.81
CA ILE A 93 5.51 34.91 0.49
C ILE A 93 4.30 33.97 0.55
N PHE A 94 3.54 33.86 -0.54
CA PHE A 94 2.25 33.18 -0.55
C PHE A 94 2.30 31.78 -1.15
N THR A 95 3.11 31.59 -2.17
CA THR A 95 3.15 30.34 -2.94
C THR A 95 4.55 29.82 -3.09
N PRO A 96 4.72 28.50 -3.17
CA PRO A 96 6.00 27.92 -3.56
C PRO A 96 6.44 28.43 -4.95
N ASP A 97 7.75 28.45 -5.20
CA ASP A 97 8.33 28.90 -6.47
C ASP A 97 7.76 28.16 -7.68
N GLY A 98 7.27 28.95 -8.66
CA GLY A 98 6.69 28.43 -9.89
C GLY A 98 5.28 27.84 -9.75
N MET A 99 4.68 27.95 -8.57
CA MET A 99 3.32 27.48 -8.28
C MET A 99 2.33 28.62 -8.09
N HIS A 100 1.06 28.35 -8.35
CA HIS A 100 -0.06 29.28 -8.22
C HIS A 100 -1.09 28.85 -7.17
N SER A 101 -0.66 28.09 -6.17
CA SER A 101 -1.45 27.73 -5.00
C SER A 101 -0.67 28.04 -3.74
N THR A 102 -1.35 28.49 -2.68
CA THR A 102 -0.70 28.79 -1.40
C THR A 102 -0.04 27.57 -0.79
N PHE A 103 0.95 27.79 0.09
CA PHE A 103 1.60 26.73 0.86
C PHE A 103 0.57 25.84 1.59
N SER A 104 -0.44 26.44 2.22
CA SER A 104 -1.50 25.72 2.93
C SER A 104 -2.35 24.86 2.01
N MET A 105 -2.66 25.32 0.78
CA MET A 105 -3.39 24.54 -0.20
C MET A 105 -2.55 23.35 -0.71
N VAL A 106 -1.26 23.58 -0.99
CA VAL A 106 -0.34 22.49 -1.38
C VAL A 106 -0.24 21.46 -0.26
N ASP A 107 -0.11 21.89 1.00
CA ASP A 107 -0.09 20.97 2.15
C ASP A 107 -1.37 20.13 2.25
N GLN A 108 -2.55 20.74 2.01
CA GLN A 108 -3.81 20.01 1.99
C GLN A 108 -3.86 18.98 0.87
N ILE A 109 -3.39 19.33 -0.35
CA ILE A 109 -3.27 18.38 -1.47
C ILE A 109 -2.36 17.21 -1.09
N MET A 110 -1.25 17.48 -0.39
CA MET A 110 -0.33 16.43 0.05
C MET A 110 -0.98 15.53 1.09
N LYS A 111 -1.74 16.08 2.05
CA LYS A 111 -2.51 15.28 3.02
C LYS A 111 -3.56 14.40 2.34
N ASP A 112 -4.30 14.95 1.38
CA ASP A 112 -5.29 14.19 0.60
C ASP A 112 -4.64 13.08 -0.24
N LEU A 113 -3.44 13.28 -0.78
CA LEU A 113 -2.65 12.22 -1.46
C LEU A 113 -2.28 11.07 -0.54
N GLY A 114 -2.14 11.33 0.76
CA GLY A 114 -1.91 10.33 1.81
C GLY A 114 -3.13 9.47 2.14
N ASP A 115 -4.32 9.84 1.70
CA ASP A 115 -5.53 9.05 1.85
C ASP A 115 -5.75 8.16 0.64
N ILE A 116 -5.66 6.84 0.83
CA ILE A 116 -5.87 5.85 -0.25
C ILE A 116 -7.32 5.75 -0.70
N SER A 117 -8.28 6.35 -0.01
CA SER A 117 -9.70 6.35 -0.39
C SER A 117 -10.07 7.50 -1.34
N ILE A 118 -9.15 8.45 -1.59
CA ILE A 118 -9.38 9.64 -2.41
C ILE A 118 -8.60 9.55 -3.71
N ASN A 119 -9.28 9.68 -4.86
CA ASN A 119 -8.60 9.70 -6.16
C ASN A 119 -8.11 11.10 -6.56
N LEU A 120 -7.21 11.16 -7.56
CA LEU A 120 -6.62 12.43 -8.03
C LEU A 120 -7.67 13.43 -8.54
N LYS A 121 -8.77 12.95 -9.14
CA LYS A 121 -9.86 13.80 -9.62
C LYS A 121 -10.56 14.49 -8.45
N THR A 122 -10.83 13.79 -7.38
CA THR A 122 -11.45 14.35 -6.17
C THR A 122 -10.52 15.38 -5.51
N ILE A 123 -9.22 15.07 -5.42
CA ILE A 123 -8.22 16.03 -4.90
C ILE A 123 -8.20 17.29 -5.75
N ALA A 124 -8.14 17.13 -7.07
CA ALA A 124 -8.15 18.23 -8.02
C ALA A 124 -9.41 19.11 -7.91
N LEU A 125 -10.59 18.48 -7.76
CA LEU A 125 -11.86 19.17 -7.55
C LEU A 125 -11.89 19.95 -6.25
N ARG A 126 -11.47 19.36 -5.13
CA ARG A 126 -11.42 20.02 -3.81
C ARG A 126 -10.47 21.21 -3.78
N ALA A 127 -9.35 21.12 -4.49
CA ALA A 127 -8.36 22.19 -4.57
C ALA A 127 -8.60 23.16 -5.74
N HIS A 128 -9.66 22.98 -6.52
CA HIS A 128 -9.96 23.77 -7.72
C HIS A 128 -8.78 23.88 -8.69
N VAL A 129 -8.02 22.80 -8.84
CA VAL A 129 -6.88 22.69 -9.76
C VAL A 129 -7.11 21.57 -10.78
N SER A 130 -6.26 21.45 -11.77
CA SER A 130 -6.30 20.31 -12.69
C SER A 130 -5.58 19.09 -12.11
N ILE A 131 -5.92 17.88 -12.59
CA ILE A 131 -5.20 16.65 -12.21
C ILE A 131 -3.69 16.77 -12.48
N PRO A 132 -3.24 17.27 -13.66
CA PRO A 132 -1.80 17.52 -13.91
C PRO A 132 -1.15 18.45 -12.88
N THR A 133 -1.90 19.39 -12.30
CA THR A 133 -1.37 20.25 -11.23
C THR A 133 -1.16 19.47 -9.93
N VAL A 134 -2.09 18.57 -9.56
CA VAL A 134 -1.91 17.67 -8.41
C VAL A 134 -0.70 16.78 -8.61
N GLU A 135 -0.55 16.20 -9.82
CA GLU A 135 0.61 15.38 -10.17
C GLU A 135 1.92 16.17 -10.12
N LEU A 136 1.94 17.40 -10.60
CA LEU A 136 3.10 18.28 -10.52
C LEU A 136 3.52 18.52 -9.06
N TYR A 137 2.55 18.75 -8.16
CA TYR A 137 2.84 18.94 -6.74
C TYR A 137 3.36 17.63 -6.12
N ALA A 138 2.73 16.48 -6.42
CA ALA A 138 3.22 15.19 -5.99
C ALA A 138 4.67 14.94 -6.46
N ASP A 139 4.97 15.13 -7.75
CA ASP A 139 6.30 14.93 -8.32
C ASP A 139 7.35 15.91 -7.75
N SER A 140 6.92 17.12 -7.33
CA SER A 140 7.80 18.13 -6.75
C SER A 140 8.18 17.82 -5.30
N TYR A 141 7.24 17.34 -4.51
CA TYR A 141 7.41 17.20 -3.06
C TYR A 141 7.59 15.77 -2.58
N LEU A 142 6.98 14.76 -3.24
CA LEU A 142 7.10 13.37 -2.84
C LEU A 142 8.30 12.71 -3.53
N ARG A 143 9.46 12.79 -2.90
CA ARG A 143 10.66 12.08 -3.33
C ARG A 143 10.96 10.96 -2.34
N ILE A 144 10.40 9.78 -2.58
CA ILE A 144 10.58 8.63 -1.70
C ILE A 144 11.68 7.74 -2.30
N PRO A 145 12.88 7.74 -1.70
CA PRO A 145 13.97 6.87 -2.14
C PRO A 145 13.63 5.41 -1.85
N ARG A 146 14.41 4.49 -2.42
CA ARG A 146 14.38 3.08 -2.02
C ARG A 146 14.58 3.00 -0.50
N GLN A 147 13.73 2.23 0.17
CA GLN A 147 13.88 1.98 1.59
C GLN A 147 14.97 0.92 1.83
N PHE A 148 15.63 0.97 2.99
CA PHE A 148 16.57 -0.07 3.38
C PHE A 148 15.84 -1.40 3.54
N LEU A 149 16.54 -2.50 3.18
CA LEU A 149 16.00 -3.85 3.41
C LEU A 149 15.84 -4.10 4.92
N PRO A 150 14.66 -4.57 5.35
CA PRO A 150 14.43 -4.91 6.75
C PRO A 150 15.09 -6.24 7.12
N GLU A 151 15.30 -6.48 8.41
CA GLU A 151 15.77 -7.77 8.91
C GLU A 151 14.76 -8.92 8.67
N TYR A 152 13.48 -8.59 8.64
CA TYR A 152 12.37 -9.52 8.46
C TYR A 152 11.51 -9.08 7.28
N LEU A 153 11.89 -9.56 6.12
CA LEU A 153 11.32 -9.18 4.83
C LEU A 153 10.15 -10.11 4.48
N GLY A 154 9.00 -9.53 4.12
CA GLY A 154 7.91 -10.25 3.45
C GLY A 154 7.95 -9.97 1.96
N ILE A 155 7.72 -10.98 1.12
CA ILE A 155 7.63 -10.88 -0.34
C ILE A 155 6.35 -11.56 -0.79
N ASP A 156 5.56 -10.83 -1.60
CA ASP A 156 4.31 -11.33 -2.16
C ASP A 156 4.05 -10.72 -3.53
N GLU A 157 3.01 -11.18 -4.22
CA GLU A 157 2.65 -10.71 -5.54
C GLU A 157 1.29 -10.03 -5.56
N LEU A 158 1.18 -9.01 -6.42
CA LEU A 158 -0.05 -8.29 -6.66
C LEU A 158 -0.34 -8.24 -8.16
N TYR A 159 -1.45 -8.85 -8.60
CA TYR A 159 -1.92 -8.71 -9.98
C TYR A 159 -2.23 -7.24 -10.29
N SER A 160 -1.67 -6.73 -11.39
CA SER A 160 -1.90 -5.34 -11.83
C SER A 160 -1.51 -5.13 -13.29
N ASP A 161 -2.33 -4.37 -14.01
CA ASP A 161 -2.04 -3.92 -15.39
C ASP A 161 -0.85 -2.95 -15.46
N MET A 162 -0.38 -2.44 -14.31
CA MET A 162 0.85 -1.63 -14.23
C MET A 162 2.13 -2.46 -14.22
N ALA A 163 2.02 -3.79 -14.13
CA ALA A 163 3.18 -4.67 -14.23
C ALA A 163 3.83 -4.57 -15.63
N LEU A 164 5.10 -4.95 -15.72
CA LEU A 164 5.79 -5.03 -17.01
C LEU A 164 5.06 -6.03 -17.92
N LYS A 165 5.07 -5.79 -19.23
CA LYS A 165 4.33 -6.58 -20.24
C LYS A 165 4.59 -8.09 -20.20
N ASN A 166 5.74 -8.52 -19.67
CA ASN A 166 6.11 -9.91 -19.49
C ASN A 166 5.72 -10.49 -18.12
N SER A 167 5.04 -9.72 -17.28
CA SER A 167 4.64 -10.12 -15.92
C SER A 167 3.29 -9.49 -15.61
N SER A 168 2.26 -10.25 -15.35
CA SER A 168 0.97 -9.70 -14.92
C SER A 168 0.96 -9.31 -13.42
N TYR A 169 2.10 -9.36 -12.75
CA TYR A 169 2.20 -9.19 -11.30
C TYR A 169 3.32 -8.22 -10.92
N LEU A 170 3.00 -7.34 -9.98
CA LEU A 170 3.97 -6.58 -9.20
C LEU A 170 4.55 -7.47 -8.10
N CYS A 171 5.76 -7.17 -7.64
CA CYS A 171 6.28 -7.73 -6.40
C CYS A 171 6.12 -6.69 -5.29
N VAL A 172 5.51 -7.10 -4.18
CA VAL A 172 5.27 -6.28 -3.00
C VAL A 172 6.18 -6.76 -1.88
N MET A 173 6.95 -5.86 -1.31
CA MET A 173 7.86 -6.14 -0.19
C MET A 173 7.42 -5.39 1.06
N VAL A 174 7.42 -6.06 2.20
CA VAL A 174 7.01 -5.49 3.50
C VAL A 174 8.07 -5.72 4.57
N ASP A 175 8.13 -4.81 5.53
CA ASP A 175 8.84 -5.03 6.80
C ASP A 175 7.87 -5.68 7.79
N ASN A 176 8.04 -6.97 8.05
CA ASN A 176 7.17 -7.73 8.93
C ASN A 176 7.25 -7.24 10.40
N LYS A 177 8.41 -6.75 10.84
CA LYS A 177 8.60 -6.24 12.20
C LYS A 177 8.04 -4.84 12.38
N ALA A 178 8.38 -3.92 11.50
CA ALA A 178 7.87 -2.54 11.55
C ALA A 178 6.43 -2.41 11.04
N ARG A 179 5.89 -3.44 10.37
CA ARG A 179 4.53 -3.51 9.80
C ARG A 179 4.25 -2.40 8.79
N VAL A 180 5.20 -2.18 7.89
CA VAL A 180 5.13 -1.15 6.84
C VAL A 180 5.41 -1.73 5.46
N LEU A 181 4.92 -1.04 4.42
CA LEU A 181 5.29 -1.31 3.04
C LEU A 181 6.76 -0.92 2.83
N ASN A 182 7.61 -1.86 2.46
CA ASN A 182 9.02 -1.58 2.20
C ASN A 182 9.24 -1.10 0.76
N GLU A 183 8.73 -1.86 -0.23
CA GLU A 183 8.93 -1.56 -1.63
C GLU A 183 7.82 -2.17 -2.51
N VAL A 184 7.63 -1.60 -3.69
CA VAL A 184 6.83 -2.19 -4.77
C VAL A 184 7.70 -2.20 -6.03
N ILE A 185 7.86 -3.37 -6.65
CA ILE A 185 8.63 -3.56 -7.88
C ILE A 185 7.67 -3.89 -9.02
N GLN A 186 7.94 -3.37 -10.22
CA GLN A 186 7.03 -3.45 -11.36
C GLN A 186 6.91 -4.87 -11.97
N SER A 187 7.62 -5.85 -11.43
CA SER A 187 7.56 -7.24 -11.87
C SER A 187 7.97 -8.19 -10.75
N ARG A 188 7.37 -9.39 -10.71
CA ARG A 188 7.82 -10.48 -9.84
C ARG A 188 8.87 -11.37 -10.52
N SER A 189 9.24 -11.12 -11.77
CA SER A 189 10.13 -12.01 -12.52
C SER A 189 11.51 -12.12 -11.87
N LYS A 190 12.11 -13.31 -11.95
CA LYS A 190 13.46 -13.59 -11.43
C LYS A 190 14.50 -12.59 -11.93
N LYS A 191 14.39 -12.17 -13.20
CA LYS A 191 15.30 -11.20 -13.82
C LYS A 191 15.21 -9.83 -13.14
N GLU A 192 14.00 -9.29 -13.00
CA GLU A 192 13.80 -7.95 -12.43
C GLU A 192 14.17 -7.92 -10.94
N LEU A 193 13.81 -8.97 -10.19
CA LEU A 193 14.20 -9.09 -8.78
C LEU A 193 15.71 -9.24 -8.62
N SER A 194 16.36 -10.00 -9.49
CA SER A 194 17.85 -10.09 -9.51
C SER A 194 18.47 -8.71 -9.72
N THR A 195 18.01 -7.97 -10.73
CA THR A 195 18.48 -6.60 -10.99
C THR A 195 18.25 -5.66 -9.80
N TYR A 196 17.10 -5.78 -9.14
CA TYR A 196 16.82 -4.98 -7.95
C TYR A 196 17.82 -5.26 -6.82
N PHE A 197 18.03 -6.53 -6.46
CA PHE A 197 18.93 -6.90 -5.38
C PHE A 197 20.41 -6.68 -5.72
N GLU A 198 20.82 -6.83 -6.98
CA GLU A 198 22.20 -6.54 -7.43
C GLU A 198 22.61 -5.09 -7.19
N ASN A 199 21.66 -4.16 -7.30
CA ASN A 199 21.89 -2.73 -7.04
C ASN A 199 21.91 -2.36 -5.54
N ILE A 200 21.75 -3.33 -4.63
CA ILE A 200 21.77 -3.12 -3.18
C ILE A 200 23.13 -3.58 -2.63
N PRO A 201 23.81 -2.76 -1.81
CA PRO A 201 25.09 -3.15 -1.21
C PRO A 201 25.01 -4.48 -0.46
N LEU A 202 26.05 -5.32 -0.58
CA LEU A 202 26.09 -6.63 0.08
C LEU A 202 25.91 -6.52 1.60
N SER A 203 26.51 -5.49 2.23
CA SER A 203 26.38 -5.24 3.67
C SER A 203 24.94 -5.02 4.13
N GLU A 204 24.09 -4.43 3.27
CA GLU A 204 22.67 -4.27 3.54
C GLU A 204 21.93 -5.60 3.36
N ARG A 205 22.22 -6.33 2.26
CA ARG A 205 21.61 -7.63 1.96
C ARG A 205 21.92 -8.69 3.03
N GLN A 206 23.10 -8.66 3.63
CA GLN A 206 23.52 -9.55 4.72
C GLN A 206 22.76 -9.31 6.04
N ARG A 207 22.09 -8.17 6.21
CA ARG A 207 21.30 -7.86 7.40
C ARG A 207 19.93 -8.55 7.42
N VAL A 208 19.46 -9.00 6.26
CA VAL A 208 18.18 -9.74 6.18
C VAL A 208 18.34 -11.09 6.85
N LYS A 209 17.50 -11.37 7.84
CA LYS A 209 17.54 -12.59 8.68
C LYS A 209 16.51 -13.63 8.26
N ILE A 210 15.29 -13.19 7.98
CA ILE A 210 14.20 -14.07 7.54
C ILE A 210 13.47 -13.39 6.38
N VAL A 211 13.15 -14.20 5.36
CA VAL A 211 12.26 -13.81 4.27
C VAL A 211 11.03 -14.69 4.31
N THR A 212 9.83 -14.10 4.48
CA THR A 212 8.55 -14.78 4.31
C THR A 212 8.05 -14.62 2.89
N MET A 213 7.57 -15.69 2.29
CA MET A 213 7.05 -15.70 0.92
C MET A 213 6.10 -16.88 0.68
N ASP A 214 5.41 -16.86 -0.45
CA ASP A 214 4.65 -17.98 -0.94
C ASP A 214 5.56 -19.09 -1.50
N MET A 215 5.02 -20.28 -1.69
CA MET A 215 5.74 -21.45 -2.21
C MET A 215 6.03 -21.30 -3.72
N TRP A 216 6.82 -20.26 -4.08
CA TRP A 216 7.19 -20.01 -5.46
C TRP A 216 8.70 -20.09 -5.66
N GLN A 217 9.15 -21.09 -6.43
CA GLN A 217 10.58 -21.41 -6.59
C GLN A 217 11.45 -20.22 -7.06
N PRO A 218 11.02 -19.37 -8.01
CA PRO A 218 11.84 -18.23 -8.42
C PRO A 218 12.14 -17.23 -7.28
N TYR A 219 11.24 -17.04 -6.31
CA TYR A 219 11.53 -16.21 -5.13
C TYR A 219 12.62 -16.86 -4.27
N LYS A 220 12.49 -18.18 -3.97
CA LYS A 220 13.48 -18.94 -3.21
C LYS A 220 14.87 -18.85 -3.83
N ASP A 221 14.96 -18.97 -5.15
CA ASP A 221 16.23 -18.88 -5.89
C ASP A 221 16.87 -17.49 -5.77
N VAL A 222 16.07 -16.44 -5.91
CA VAL A 222 16.53 -15.06 -5.77
C VAL A 222 17.00 -14.79 -4.34
N VAL A 223 16.21 -15.19 -3.34
CA VAL A 223 16.56 -15.00 -1.93
C VAL A 223 17.87 -15.74 -1.60
N LYS A 224 18.00 -17.00 -1.96
CA LYS A 224 19.22 -17.78 -1.71
C LYS A 224 20.46 -17.18 -2.40
N LYS A 225 20.30 -16.60 -3.58
CA LYS A 225 21.42 -16.00 -4.33
C LYS A 225 21.86 -14.64 -3.75
N TYR A 226 20.90 -13.79 -3.38
CA TYR A 226 21.19 -12.38 -3.10
C TYR A 226 21.17 -12.01 -1.61
N LEU A 227 20.50 -12.78 -0.76
CA LEU A 227 20.36 -12.55 0.68
C LEU A 227 21.06 -13.69 1.46
N PRO A 228 22.39 -13.70 1.54
CA PRO A 228 23.17 -14.87 1.94
C PRO A 228 22.93 -15.34 3.37
N ASN A 229 22.48 -14.46 4.27
CA ASN A 229 22.22 -14.79 5.67
C ASN A 229 20.73 -15.03 5.94
N ALA A 230 19.87 -14.91 4.92
CA ALA A 230 18.45 -15.00 5.11
C ALA A 230 17.94 -16.45 5.15
N ILE A 231 17.14 -16.75 6.16
CA ILE A 231 16.36 -17.99 6.24
C ILE A 231 15.05 -17.76 5.48
N VAL A 232 14.70 -18.66 4.58
CA VAL A 232 13.41 -18.64 3.89
C VAL A 232 12.35 -19.30 4.77
N ALA A 233 11.21 -18.65 4.93
CA ALA A 233 10.01 -19.19 5.56
C ALA A 233 8.82 -19.05 4.60
N VAL A 234 8.09 -20.14 4.35
CA VAL A 234 6.88 -20.07 3.51
C VAL A 234 5.63 -19.93 4.37
N ASP A 235 4.61 -19.27 3.80
CA ASP A 235 3.35 -19.13 4.50
C ASP A 235 2.68 -20.48 4.73
N PRO A 236 2.39 -20.85 5.99
CA PRO A 236 1.71 -22.10 6.30
C PRO A 236 0.33 -22.24 5.67
N PHE A 237 -0.32 -21.13 5.33
CA PHE A 237 -1.66 -21.14 4.75
C PHE A 237 -1.71 -21.96 3.45
N HIS A 238 -0.76 -21.79 2.55
CA HIS A 238 -0.74 -22.51 1.27
C HIS A 238 -0.55 -24.04 1.44
N VAL A 239 0.21 -24.47 2.45
CA VAL A 239 0.32 -25.91 2.78
C VAL A 239 -1.01 -26.45 3.29
N ILE A 240 -1.68 -25.71 4.18
CA ILE A 240 -3.01 -26.07 4.69
C ILE A 240 -4.06 -26.07 3.57
N GLU A 241 -3.96 -25.18 2.62
CA GLU A 241 -4.86 -25.12 1.45
C GLU A 241 -4.77 -26.40 0.61
N HIS A 242 -3.56 -26.90 0.30
CA HIS A 242 -3.40 -28.18 -0.39
C HIS A 242 -4.04 -29.33 0.38
N LEU A 243 -3.85 -29.39 1.70
CA LEU A 243 -4.44 -30.40 2.56
C LEU A 243 -5.98 -30.35 2.56
N THR A 244 -6.55 -29.17 2.77
CA THR A 244 -8.01 -29.00 2.85
C THR A 244 -8.68 -29.20 1.49
N SER A 245 -8.03 -28.79 0.40
CA SER A 245 -8.51 -29.04 -0.96
C SER A 245 -8.50 -30.54 -1.31
N GLY A 246 -7.44 -31.27 -0.88
CA GLY A 246 -7.39 -32.73 -1.02
C GLY A 246 -8.54 -33.42 -0.27
N PHE A 247 -8.76 -33.05 0.98
CA PHE A 247 -9.89 -33.55 1.77
C PHE A 247 -11.25 -33.26 1.12
N SER A 248 -11.45 -32.04 0.63
CA SER A 248 -12.70 -31.67 -0.05
C SER A 248 -12.93 -32.47 -1.34
N ARG A 249 -11.90 -32.74 -2.14
CA ARG A 249 -11.98 -33.63 -3.32
C ARG A 249 -12.42 -35.01 -2.91
N LEU A 250 -11.73 -35.63 -1.93
CA LEU A 250 -12.09 -36.97 -1.42
C LEU A 250 -13.55 -37.05 -0.98
N ARG A 251 -14.00 -36.06 -0.18
CA ARG A 251 -15.39 -35.98 0.27
C ARG A 251 -16.38 -35.93 -0.89
N ILE A 252 -16.08 -35.14 -1.93
CA ILE A 252 -16.92 -35.03 -3.14
C ILE A 252 -16.93 -36.36 -3.90
N ASP A 253 -15.81 -37.01 -4.05
CA ASP A 253 -15.72 -38.29 -4.73
C ASP A 253 -16.50 -39.39 -4.01
N ILE A 254 -16.40 -39.47 -2.68
CA ILE A 254 -17.21 -40.38 -1.86
C ILE A 254 -18.69 -40.04 -1.98
N MET A 255 -19.07 -38.74 -1.87
CA MET A 255 -20.46 -38.28 -2.02
C MET A 255 -21.08 -38.74 -3.36
N ASN A 256 -20.32 -38.69 -4.45
CA ASN A 256 -20.79 -39.00 -5.78
C ASN A 256 -20.99 -40.52 -6.01
N ARG A 257 -20.53 -41.40 -5.09
CA ARG A 257 -20.81 -42.85 -5.10
C ARG A 257 -22.21 -43.18 -4.62
N TYR A 258 -22.89 -42.24 -3.95
CA TYR A 258 -24.22 -42.40 -3.38
C TYR A 258 -25.31 -41.83 -4.25
N GLU A 259 -26.50 -42.41 -4.24
CA GLU A 259 -27.67 -41.87 -4.92
C GLU A 259 -28.08 -40.52 -4.38
N LYS A 260 -28.48 -39.60 -5.27
CA LYS A 260 -29.02 -38.31 -4.91
C LYS A 260 -30.30 -38.49 -4.06
N GLY A 261 -30.32 -37.91 -2.87
CA GLY A 261 -31.41 -38.05 -1.90
C GLY A 261 -31.19 -39.13 -0.85
N SER A 262 -30.15 -39.97 -0.98
CA SER A 262 -29.74 -40.88 0.10
C SER A 262 -29.25 -40.14 1.33
N ARG A 263 -29.28 -40.78 2.50
CA ARG A 263 -28.77 -40.22 3.77
C ARG A 263 -27.31 -39.79 3.64
N ALA A 264 -26.45 -40.63 3.08
CA ALA A 264 -25.02 -40.33 2.91
C ALA A 264 -24.79 -39.11 1.99
N TYR A 265 -25.47 -39.09 0.83
CA TYR A 265 -25.39 -37.96 -0.09
C TYR A 265 -25.85 -36.66 0.58
N TYR A 266 -26.98 -36.69 1.30
CA TYR A 266 -27.50 -35.49 2.01
C TYR A 266 -26.50 -34.99 3.06
N LEU A 267 -25.93 -35.84 3.88
CA LEU A 267 -24.96 -35.49 4.91
C LEU A 267 -23.70 -34.86 4.29
N LEU A 268 -23.10 -35.57 3.33
CA LEU A 268 -21.86 -35.12 2.67
C LEU A 268 -22.02 -33.84 1.86
N LYS A 269 -23.22 -33.57 1.34
CA LYS A 269 -23.52 -32.35 0.59
C LYS A 269 -23.89 -31.16 1.48
N THR A 270 -24.71 -31.39 2.49
CA THR A 270 -25.32 -30.29 3.26
C THR A 270 -24.53 -29.96 4.52
N TRP A 271 -23.96 -30.96 5.16
CA TRP A 271 -23.32 -30.86 6.48
C TRP A 271 -21.80 -30.97 6.46
N HIS A 272 -21.18 -31.02 5.28
CA HIS A 272 -19.72 -31.14 5.13
C HIS A 272 -18.92 -30.09 5.91
N LYS A 273 -19.46 -28.89 6.12
CA LYS A 273 -18.81 -27.85 6.89
C LYS A 273 -18.47 -28.24 8.32
N LEU A 274 -19.19 -29.21 8.90
CA LEU A 274 -18.86 -29.78 10.21
C LEU A 274 -17.51 -30.51 10.22
N LEU A 275 -17.01 -30.94 9.05
CA LEU A 275 -15.68 -31.54 8.89
C LEU A 275 -14.61 -30.55 8.45
N GLU A 276 -14.99 -29.31 8.09
CA GLU A 276 -14.08 -28.32 7.52
C GLU A 276 -13.76 -27.17 8.49
N THR A 277 -14.70 -26.85 9.39
CA THR A 277 -14.64 -25.69 10.28
C THR A 277 -14.90 -26.11 11.73
N ASP A 278 -14.29 -25.43 12.67
CA ASP A 278 -14.54 -25.66 14.10
C ASP A 278 -15.92 -25.14 14.48
N TYR A 279 -16.85 -26.04 14.80
CA TYR A 279 -18.18 -25.75 15.30
C TYR A 279 -18.35 -26.18 16.75
N ASN A 280 -19.19 -25.49 17.49
CA ASN A 280 -19.71 -26.03 18.74
C ASN A 280 -20.67 -27.18 18.40
N LEU A 281 -20.18 -28.40 18.55
CA LEU A 281 -20.92 -29.63 18.21
C LEU A 281 -22.09 -29.87 19.15
N ASP A 282 -22.04 -29.39 20.38
CA ASP A 282 -23.03 -29.62 21.42
C ASP A 282 -24.04 -28.45 21.51
N ASN A 283 -24.42 -27.92 20.36
CA ASN A 283 -25.43 -26.90 20.22
C ASN A 283 -26.84 -27.47 20.54
N GLU A 284 -27.81 -26.62 20.81
CA GLU A 284 -29.23 -27.02 20.99
C GLU A 284 -29.72 -27.78 19.76
N PRO A 285 -30.37 -28.98 19.97
CA PRO A 285 -30.93 -29.75 18.88
C PRO A 285 -31.98 -29.00 18.09
N LYS A 286 -31.84 -28.93 16.77
CA LYS A 286 -32.78 -28.31 15.84
C LYS A 286 -33.46 -29.37 15.01
N TYR A 287 -34.74 -29.12 14.64
CA TYR A 287 -35.51 -30.03 13.78
C TYR A 287 -34.85 -30.09 12.38
N ASN A 288 -34.49 -31.31 12.00
CA ASN A 288 -33.96 -31.59 10.65
C ASN A 288 -35.07 -32.26 9.82
N SER A 289 -35.51 -31.60 8.76
CA SER A 289 -36.60 -32.06 7.92
C SER A 289 -36.30 -33.36 7.16
N PHE A 290 -35.04 -33.59 6.80
CA PHE A 290 -34.61 -34.79 6.10
C PHE A 290 -34.74 -36.02 7.02
N PHE A 291 -34.26 -35.92 8.26
CA PHE A 291 -34.28 -37.00 9.25
C PHE A 291 -35.61 -37.05 10.04
N ARG A 292 -36.44 -36.03 9.92
CA ARG A 292 -37.73 -35.85 10.65
C ARG A 292 -37.56 -35.96 12.17
N GLN A 293 -36.42 -35.49 12.70
CA GLN A 293 -36.13 -35.50 14.13
C GLN A 293 -35.27 -34.30 14.52
N LYS A 294 -35.16 -34.02 15.83
CA LYS A 294 -34.27 -32.98 16.35
C LYS A 294 -32.86 -33.56 16.47
N LEU A 295 -31.88 -32.88 15.86
CA LEU A 295 -30.46 -33.24 15.87
C LEU A 295 -29.63 -32.01 16.21
N ASN A 296 -28.58 -32.24 17.00
CA ASN A 296 -27.49 -31.27 17.17
C ASN A 296 -26.36 -31.53 16.16
N TYR A 297 -25.35 -30.69 16.16
CA TYR A 297 -24.21 -30.85 15.25
C TYR A 297 -23.38 -32.10 15.57
N ARG A 298 -23.32 -32.51 16.84
CA ARG A 298 -22.68 -33.77 17.26
C ARG A 298 -23.29 -34.98 16.57
N ASN A 299 -24.60 -35.08 16.60
CA ASN A 299 -25.30 -36.19 15.93
C ASN A 299 -25.04 -36.24 14.42
N LEU A 300 -24.96 -35.09 13.77
CA LEU A 300 -24.70 -34.99 12.32
C LEU A 300 -23.21 -35.27 12.00
N TYR A 301 -22.32 -34.80 12.84
CA TYR A 301 -20.88 -35.05 12.73
C TYR A 301 -20.52 -36.53 12.87
N ASP A 302 -21.06 -37.19 13.90
CA ASP A 302 -20.84 -38.61 14.13
C ASP A 302 -21.36 -39.45 12.93
N GLN A 303 -22.56 -39.14 12.44
CA GLN A 303 -23.12 -39.76 11.25
C GLN A 303 -22.32 -39.49 9.97
N LEU A 304 -21.66 -38.33 9.84
CA LEU A 304 -20.76 -38.07 8.70
C LEU A 304 -19.52 -38.95 8.73
N LEU A 305 -18.94 -39.17 9.89
CA LEU A 305 -17.76 -40.02 10.05
C LEU A 305 -18.07 -41.53 9.87
N GLU A 306 -19.30 -41.97 10.12
CA GLU A 306 -19.74 -43.33 9.90
C GLU A 306 -19.95 -43.70 8.42
N ILE A 307 -19.94 -42.73 7.48
CA ILE A 307 -20.28 -42.96 6.07
C ILE A 307 -19.22 -43.82 5.37
N ASP A 308 -17.95 -43.47 5.57
CA ASP A 308 -16.84 -44.11 4.84
C ASP A 308 -15.56 -44.10 5.70
N PRO A 309 -14.92 -45.28 5.91
CA PRO A 309 -13.71 -45.38 6.73
C PRO A 309 -12.54 -44.53 6.20
N VAL A 310 -12.42 -44.40 4.87
CA VAL A 310 -11.35 -43.62 4.25
C VAL A 310 -11.59 -42.12 4.50
N LEU A 311 -12.83 -41.67 4.46
CA LEU A 311 -13.18 -40.28 4.82
C LEU A 311 -12.82 -39.99 6.27
N THR A 312 -13.14 -40.93 7.18
CA THR A 312 -12.84 -40.79 8.61
C THR A 312 -11.34 -40.75 8.86
N LEU A 313 -10.56 -41.61 8.26
CA LEU A 313 -9.11 -41.61 8.36
C LEU A 313 -8.54 -40.30 7.80
N ALA A 314 -8.98 -39.90 6.62
CA ALA A 314 -8.56 -38.63 6.01
C ALA A 314 -8.89 -37.42 6.90
N TYR A 315 -10.07 -37.38 7.50
CA TYR A 315 -10.46 -36.34 8.43
C TYR A 315 -9.51 -36.27 9.63
N HIS A 316 -9.20 -37.40 10.27
CA HIS A 316 -8.31 -37.43 11.43
C HIS A 316 -6.88 -37.02 11.08
N LEU A 317 -6.35 -37.42 9.94
CA LEU A 317 -5.06 -36.98 9.45
C LEU A 317 -5.04 -35.44 9.20
N LYS A 318 -6.09 -34.94 8.57
CA LYS A 318 -6.23 -33.48 8.35
C LYS A 318 -6.23 -32.72 9.69
N GLU A 319 -7.00 -33.15 10.66
CA GLU A 319 -7.05 -32.51 11.97
C GLU A 319 -5.73 -32.66 12.76
N LEU A 320 -5.04 -33.80 12.65
CA LEU A 320 -3.72 -34.00 13.21
C LEU A 320 -2.73 -32.95 12.68
N PHE A 321 -2.68 -32.75 11.36
CA PHE A 321 -1.82 -31.76 10.74
C PHE A 321 -2.25 -30.31 11.07
N ARG A 322 -3.55 -30.01 11.07
CA ARG A 322 -4.08 -28.68 11.48
C ARG A 322 -3.70 -28.37 12.92
N ASN A 323 -3.81 -29.35 13.83
CA ASN A 323 -3.42 -29.17 15.22
C ASN A 323 -1.91 -28.91 15.33
N PHE A 324 -1.08 -29.71 14.66
CA PHE A 324 0.35 -29.46 14.56
C PHE A 324 0.63 -28.03 14.05
N ASN A 325 0.05 -27.61 12.94
CA ASN A 325 0.24 -26.25 12.41
C ASN A 325 -0.14 -25.15 13.42
N ARG A 326 -1.11 -25.41 14.30
CA ARG A 326 -1.55 -24.45 15.32
C ARG A 326 -0.59 -24.38 16.52
N THR A 327 -0.10 -25.53 16.98
CA THR A 327 0.64 -25.67 18.24
C THR A 327 2.15 -25.74 18.10
N ALA A 328 2.66 -26.05 16.90
CA ALA A 328 4.08 -26.26 16.64
C ALA A 328 4.94 -25.02 17.00
N ILE A 329 6.08 -25.31 17.60
CA ILE A 329 7.10 -24.33 17.99
C ILE A 329 8.46 -24.81 17.48
N TYR A 330 9.23 -23.91 16.89
CA TYR A 330 10.60 -24.23 16.49
C TYR A 330 11.52 -24.27 17.74
N PRO A 331 12.44 -25.25 17.91
CA PRO A 331 12.80 -26.31 16.96
C PRO A 331 12.07 -27.65 17.15
N SER A 332 11.20 -27.84 18.14
CA SER A 332 10.55 -29.14 18.45
C SER A 332 9.72 -29.69 17.29
N CYS A 333 9.12 -28.79 16.50
CA CYS A 333 8.32 -29.14 15.32
C CYS A 333 9.08 -29.98 14.27
N ILE A 334 10.42 -29.98 14.27
CA ILE A 334 11.24 -30.75 13.32
C ILE A 334 11.04 -32.25 13.50
N ASN A 335 10.95 -32.72 14.72
CA ASN A 335 10.74 -34.16 15.04
C ASN A 335 9.27 -34.53 14.90
N GLU A 336 8.36 -33.66 15.34
CA GLU A 336 6.91 -33.89 15.30
C GLU A 336 6.39 -34.07 13.86
N ILE A 337 6.85 -33.25 12.90
CA ILE A 337 6.37 -33.31 11.51
C ILE A 337 6.69 -34.67 10.85
N THR A 338 7.78 -35.30 11.23
CA THR A 338 8.19 -36.56 10.59
C THR A 338 7.19 -37.67 10.86
N SER A 339 6.80 -37.89 12.12
CA SER A 339 5.80 -38.89 12.48
C SER A 339 4.42 -38.61 11.87
N ILE A 340 4.06 -37.31 11.72
CA ILE A 340 2.81 -36.93 11.07
C ILE A 340 2.85 -37.30 9.58
N LEU A 341 3.93 -36.95 8.87
CA LEU A 341 4.05 -37.29 7.45
C LEU A 341 4.10 -38.81 7.21
N ASP A 342 4.75 -39.57 8.09
CA ASP A 342 4.76 -41.05 8.04
C ASP A 342 3.33 -41.61 8.17
N ALA A 343 2.47 -41.02 9.00
CA ALA A 343 1.07 -41.41 9.09
C ALA A 343 0.29 -41.13 7.79
N PHE A 344 0.53 -40.00 7.13
CA PHE A 344 -0.08 -39.71 5.81
C PHE A 344 0.41 -40.66 4.73
N ILE A 345 1.70 -40.99 4.70
CA ILE A 345 2.29 -41.94 3.73
C ILE A 345 1.71 -43.32 3.96
N SER A 346 1.63 -43.75 5.22
CA SER A 346 1.10 -45.07 5.58
C SER A 346 -0.38 -45.25 5.28
N ALA A 347 -1.14 -44.14 5.31
CA ALA A 347 -2.57 -44.14 4.99
C ALA A 347 -2.85 -44.30 3.49
N ASP A 348 -1.89 -43.96 2.64
CA ASP A 348 -1.91 -44.09 1.18
C ASP A 348 -3.21 -43.55 0.54
N ILE A 349 -3.60 -42.30 0.93
CA ILE A 349 -4.81 -41.64 0.42
C ILE A 349 -4.44 -40.77 -0.78
N PRO A 350 -4.83 -41.15 -2.03
CA PRO A 350 -4.41 -40.43 -3.24
C PRO A 350 -4.79 -38.92 -3.25
N ALA A 351 -5.88 -38.56 -2.58
CA ALA A 351 -6.31 -37.18 -2.48
C ALA A 351 -5.32 -36.24 -1.75
N TYR A 352 -4.36 -36.82 -1.02
CA TYR A 352 -3.31 -36.07 -0.30
C TYR A 352 -1.97 -36.01 -1.02
N GLU A 353 -1.85 -36.53 -2.25
CA GLU A 353 -0.61 -36.54 -3.01
C GLU A 353 -0.04 -35.12 -3.25
N ASP A 354 -0.90 -34.18 -3.65
CA ASP A 354 -0.49 -32.78 -3.86
C ASP A 354 0.05 -32.14 -2.56
N PHE A 355 -0.60 -32.43 -1.43
CA PHE A 355 -0.17 -31.97 -0.12
C PHE A 355 1.19 -32.58 0.26
N LEU A 356 1.35 -33.90 0.11
CA LEU A 356 2.60 -34.61 0.42
C LEU A 356 3.76 -34.12 -0.47
N THR A 357 3.51 -33.94 -1.75
CA THR A 357 4.50 -33.41 -2.69
C THR A 357 4.89 -31.97 -2.27
N SER A 358 3.92 -31.13 -1.97
CA SER A 358 4.16 -29.74 -1.58
C SER A 358 4.97 -29.66 -0.28
N ILE A 359 4.53 -30.37 0.77
CA ILE A 359 5.22 -30.32 2.06
C ILE A 359 6.61 -30.93 2.00
N THR A 360 6.83 -31.97 1.20
CA THR A 360 8.15 -32.58 1.03
C THR A 360 9.13 -31.63 0.37
N ASN A 361 8.70 -30.90 -0.67
CA ASN A 361 9.54 -29.95 -1.41
C ASN A 361 9.87 -28.69 -0.60
N TRP A 362 9.00 -28.32 0.34
CA TRP A 362 9.10 -27.08 1.12
C TRP A 362 9.22 -27.33 2.63
N LYS A 363 9.59 -28.54 3.06
CA LYS A 363 9.61 -28.94 4.48
C LYS A 363 10.43 -28.01 5.34
N GLU A 364 11.64 -27.68 4.92
CA GLU A 364 12.53 -26.79 5.67
C GLU A 364 11.93 -25.39 5.81
N GLU A 365 11.48 -24.81 4.70
CA GLU A 365 10.93 -23.45 4.67
C GLU A 365 9.59 -23.36 5.42
N TYR A 366 8.78 -24.44 5.38
CA TYR A 366 7.56 -24.54 6.18
C TYR A 366 7.89 -24.58 7.68
N LEU A 367 8.85 -25.40 8.11
CA LEU A 367 9.27 -25.45 9.51
C LEU A 367 9.88 -24.14 10.00
N ASN A 368 10.56 -23.39 9.14
CA ASN A 368 11.08 -22.09 9.46
C ASN A 368 9.98 -21.05 9.78
N SER A 369 8.74 -21.26 9.31
CA SER A 369 7.62 -20.40 9.63
C SER A 369 7.24 -20.39 11.13
N PHE A 370 7.58 -21.46 11.86
CA PHE A 370 7.32 -21.56 13.29
C PHE A 370 8.34 -20.83 14.17
N ARG A 371 9.37 -20.21 13.58
CA ARG A 371 10.30 -19.30 14.29
C ARG A 371 9.58 -18.04 14.73
N ARG A 372 9.86 -17.55 15.93
CA ARG A 372 9.26 -16.37 16.54
C ARG A 372 10.34 -15.37 16.96
N PRO A 373 11.00 -14.68 16.00
CA PRO A 373 12.21 -13.92 16.27
C PRO A 373 11.97 -12.54 16.90
N TYR A 374 10.76 -11.97 16.83
CA TYR A 374 10.48 -10.60 17.30
C TYR A 374 9.12 -10.45 18.03
N ASP A 375 8.24 -11.42 17.92
CA ASP A 375 6.99 -11.49 18.68
C ASP A 375 6.58 -12.98 18.84
N ASP A 376 5.49 -13.25 19.57
CA ASP A 376 5.01 -14.62 19.80
C ASP A 376 4.26 -15.21 18.60
N ARG A 377 4.35 -14.59 17.43
CA ARG A 377 3.68 -15.04 16.21
C ARG A 377 4.62 -15.79 15.30
N LYS A 378 4.13 -16.85 14.68
CA LYS A 378 4.82 -17.52 13.58
C LYS A 378 4.92 -16.61 12.34
N GLN A 379 5.89 -16.88 11.50
CA GLN A 379 6.09 -16.14 10.25
C GLN A 379 4.96 -16.46 9.27
N SER A 380 4.37 -15.44 8.65
CA SER A 380 3.33 -15.59 7.64
C SER A 380 3.31 -14.40 6.68
N ASN A 381 2.63 -14.55 5.55
CA ASN A 381 2.41 -13.47 4.58
C ASN A 381 1.20 -12.57 4.90
N ALA A 382 0.55 -12.73 6.05
CA ALA A 382 -0.64 -11.97 6.42
C ALA A 382 -0.47 -10.43 6.31
N LEU A 383 0.73 -9.91 6.59
CA LEU A 383 1.02 -8.47 6.40
C LEU A 383 1.09 -8.11 4.91
N SER A 384 1.72 -8.95 4.09
CA SER A 384 1.80 -8.76 2.63
C SER A 384 0.40 -8.78 2.02
N GLU A 385 -0.45 -9.74 2.40
CA GLU A 385 -1.85 -9.82 1.98
C GLU A 385 -2.65 -8.57 2.38
N PHE A 386 -2.47 -8.09 3.62
CA PHE A 386 -3.08 -6.85 4.08
C PHE A 386 -2.63 -5.66 3.22
N MET A 387 -1.33 -5.52 2.95
CA MET A 387 -0.81 -4.45 2.09
C MET A 387 -1.30 -4.58 0.65
N ASN A 388 -1.37 -5.79 0.10
CA ASN A 388 -1.95 -6.06 -1.21
C ASN A 388 -3.41 -5.62 -1.30
N SER A 389 -4.20 -5.87 -0.26
CA SER A 389 -5.60 -5.39 -0.19
C SER A 389 -5.67 -3.86 -0.24
N ARG A 390 -4.78 -3.16 0.49
CA ARG A 390 -4.71 -1.69 0.48
C ARG A 390 -4.24 -1.14 -0.87
N LEU A 391 -3.26 -1.78 -1.49
CA LEU A 391 -2.77 -1.43 -2.82
C LEU A 391 -3.86 -1.62 -3.90
N ARG A 392 -4.67 -2.69 -3.80
CA ARG A 392 -5.83 -2.88 -4.69
C ARG A 392 -6.85 -1.74 -4.57
N VAL A 393 -7.12 -1.26 -3.35
CA VAL A 393 -7.97 -0.07 -3.16
C VAL A 393 -7.39 1.12 -3.91
N LEU A 394 -6.09 1.39 -3.75
CA LEU A 394 -5.41 2.50 -4.42
C LEU A 394 -5.46 2.36 -5.96
N ILE A 395 -5.26 1.16 -6.49
CA ILE A 395 -5.37 0.88 -7.93
C ILE A 395 -6.79 1.13 -8.44
N ASN A 396 -7.78 0.57 -7.76
CA ASN A 396 -9.18 0.63 -8.20
C ASN A 396 -9.74 2.05 -8.21
N ILE A 397 -9.45 2.87 -7.19
CA ILE A 397 -9.93 4.25 -7.16
C ILE A 397 -9.18 5.17 -8.12
N SER A 398 -7.98 4.79 -8.54
CA SER A 398 -7.10 5.67 -9.33
C SER A 398 -7.54 5.80 -10.80
N ASN A 399 -8.51 4.99 -11.27
CA ASN A 399 -9.12 5.07 -12.61
C ASN A 399 -8.13 5.43 -13.74
N GLY A 400 -7.10 4.56 -13.95
CA GLY A 400 -6.13 4.77 -15.02
C GLY A 400 -4.79 5.38 -14.59
N LEU A 401 -4.39 5.23 -13.32
CA LEU A 401 -3.02 5.51 -12.91
C LEU A 401 -2.06 4.50 -13.57
N SER A 402 -1.65 4.79 -14.80
CA SER A 402 -0.77 3.92 -15.59
C SER A 402 0.72 4.18 -15.34
N ASN A 403 1.06 5.25 -14.64
CA ASN A 403 2.44 5.61 -14.34
C ASN A 403 2.91 4.90 -13.06
N PHE A 404 3.64 3.79 -13.23
CA PHE A 404 4.15 3.00 -12.11
C PHE A 404 5.02 3.81 -11.12
N PRO A 405 5.98 4.66 -11.51
CA PRO A 405 6.73 5.48 -10.57
C PRO A 405 5.86 6.35 -9.64
N ARG A 406 4.81 6.97 -10.17
CA ARG A 406 3.85 7.77 -9.37
C ARG A 406 3.01 6.88 -8.46
N PHE A 407 2.58 5.72 -8.95
CA PHE A 407 1.87 4.73 -8.14
C PHE A 407 2.73 4.27 -6.96
N ARG A 408 3.98 3.84 -7.21
CA ARG A 408 4.94 3.43 -6.18
C ARG A 408 5.12 4.52 -5.12
N THR A 409 5.38 5.75 -5.57
CA THR A 409 5.57 6.90 -4.68
C THR A 409 4.33 7.14 -3.81
N ARG A 410 3.14 7.15 -4.41
CA ARG A 410 1.89 7.33 -3.68
C ARG A 410 1.59 6.19 -2.72
N ALA A 411 1.84 4.95 -3.11
CA ALA A 411 1.66 3.76 -2.28
C ALA A 411 2.54 3.82 -1.02
N LEU A 412 3.84 4.07 -1.19
CA LEU A 412 4.78 4.20 -0.08
C LEU A 412 4.43 5.38 0.84
N TYR A 413 4.00 6.50 0.27
CA TYR A 413 3.58 7.67 1.03
C TYR A 413 2.31 7.41 1.85
N ALA A 414 1.26 6.89 1.21
CA ALA A 414 -0.05 6.74 1.83
C ALA A 414 -0.10 5.59 2.84
N LEU A 415 0.67 4.50 2.63
CA LEU A 415 0.60 3.32 3.49
C LEU A 415 1.59 3.35 4.67
N ASN A 416 2.62 4.18 4.62
CA ASN A 416 3.68 4.17 5.64
C ASN A 416 3.54 5.23 6.74
N ARG A 417 2.49 5.99 6.82
CA ARG A 417 2.22 6.99 7.88
C ARG A 417 3.40 7.92 8.24
N LYS A 418 4.42 8.02 7.40
CA LYS A 418 5.57 8.90 7.58
C LYS A 418 5.39 10.15 6.72
N LEU A 419 5.74 11.30 7.27
CA LEU A 419 5.85 12.53 6.47
C LEU A 419 7.11 12.44 5.61
N TYR A 420 6.94 12.30 4.30
CA TYR A 420 8.03 12.27 3.32
C TYR A 420 8.18 13.57 2.55
N TYR A 421 7.52 14.65 3.00
CA TYR A 421 7.59 15.92 2.32
C TYR A 421 7.77 17.07 3.31
N THR A 422 8.47 18.10 2.85
CA THR A 422 8.55 19.40 3.54
C THR A 422 8.25 20.46 2.50
N ILE A 423 7.17 21.20 2.70
CA ILE A 423 6.82 22.35 1.87
C ILE A 423 7.52 23.56 2.48
N THR A 424 8.84 23.66 2.30
CA THR A 424 9.64 24.82 2.67
C THR A 424 9.97 25.64 1.44
N ASP A 425 10.32 26.91 1.65
CA ASP A 425 10.73 27.89 0.62
C ASP A 425 11.93 27.43 -0.23
N HIS A 426 12.55 26.32 0.12
CA HIS A 426 13.78 25.80 -0.46
C HIS A 426 13.57 24.55 -1.33
N LEU A 427 12.53 24.49 -2.12
CA LEU A 427 12.70 23.81 -3.37
C LEU A 427 13.73 24.63 -4.16
N GLN A 428 15.02 24.23 -4.00
CA GLN A 428 16.01 24.61 -5.00
C GLN A 428 15.37 24.23 -6.34
N SER A 429 14.81 25.25 -6.97
CA SER A 429 14.16 25.12 -8.25
C SER A 429 15.15 24.33 -9.13
N ASN A 430 14.69 23.26 -9.73
CA ASN A 430 15.19 22.89 -11.05
C ASN A 430 14.91 24.13 -11.90
N LYS A 431 15.77 25.16 -11.81
CA LYS A 431 15.79 26.29 -12.72
C LYS A 431 15.88 25.63 -14.07
N ARG A 432 14.76 25.56 -14.79
CA ARG A 432 14.81 25.29 -16.22
C ARG A 432 15.82 26.32 -16.73
N ILE A 433 17.03 25.84 -17.04
CA ILE A 433 18.01 26.65 -17.74
C ILE A 433 17.31 26.97 -19.04
N GLY A 434 16.72 28.17 -19.08
CA GLY A 434 15.98 28.61 -20.26
C GLY A 434 16.96 28.55 -21.42
N LYS A 435 16.64 27.80 -22.48
CA LYS A 435 17.40 27.87 -23.73
C LYS A 435 17.60 29.35 -24.03
N LYS A 436 18.84 29.80 -24.13
CA LYS A 436 19.15 31.16 -24.57
C LYS A 436 18.36 31.38 -25.86
N ARG A 437 17.43 32.33 -25.84
CA ARG A 437 16.77 32.77 -27.06
C ARG A 437 17.87 33.22 -28.02
N GLY A 438 17.99 32.55 -29.14
CA GLY A 438 18.86 32.98 -30.20
C GLY A 438 18.56 34.45 -30.57
N SER A 439 19.60 35.22 -30.88
CA SER A 439 19.45 36.59 -31.35
C SER A 439 18.52 36.59 -32.58
N TYR A 440 17.47 37.38 -32.52
CA TYR A 440 16.67 37.71 -33.72
C TYR A 440 17.60 38.34 -34.73
N LYS A 441 17.88 37.64 -35.86
CA LYS A 441 18.44 38.29 -37.04
C LYS A 441 17.42 39.29 -37.53
N LYS A 442 17.81 40.57 -37.57
CA LYS A 442 17.09 41.62 -38.31
C LYS A 442 17.06 41.33 -39.77
#